data_c3029f5fb2ccad947815c4947bb03679
#
_entry.id   c3029f5fb2ccad947815c4947bb03679
#
_cell.length_a   1.000
_cell.length_b   1.000
_cell.length_c   1.000
_cell.angle_alpha   90.00
_cell.angle_beta   90.00
_cell.angle_gamma   90.00
#
_symmetry.space_group_name_H-M   'P 1'
#
loop_
_entity.id
_entity.type
_entity.pdbx_description
1 polymer ?
#
loop_
_entity_poly.entity_id
_entity_poly.type
_entity_poly.pdbx_seq_one_letter_code
_entity_poly.pdbx_strand_id
1 'polypeptide(L)'
;MLFFSSGENTVNYQLGKELYLNILQNGAYDSNKWLTRYIECLLEKGWHQDTYLEEYHRAFFDNYAKGVAPSNCGIDDLHIGGLSHVPCLLAGLIEIGVTGLDEQLFQVEKHVRLTHRNRYVGEAAAAMTRILYSLGDGIDLLQPLESPTKPWASAG
;
A
#
# COMPACT_ATOMS: atom_id res chain seq x y z
N MET A 1 25.21 -10.57 -5.21
CA MET A 1 25.78 -9.35 -4.59
C MET A 1 25.02 -8.18 -5.21
N LEU A 2 24.15 -7.53 -4.42
CA LEU A 2 23.33 -6.41 -4.88
C LEU A 2 24.23 -5.17 -4.89
N PHE A 3 24.42 -4.56 -6.04
CA PHE A 3 25.09 -3.27 -6.16
C PHE A 3 24.03 -2.21 -6.47
N PHE A 4 23.43 -1.66 -5.42
CA PHE A 4 22.76 -0.38 -5.57
C PHE A 4 23.84 0.70 -5.64
N SER A 5 23.71 1.61 -6.58
CA SER A 5 24.48 2.85 -6.53
C SER A 5 24.02 3.67 -5.33
N SER A 6 24.94 4.43 -4.74
CA SER A 6 24.58 5.31 -3.63
C SER A 6 23.44 6.25 -4.07
N GLY A 7 22.30 6.20 -3.37
CA GLY A 7 21.12 7.02 -3.68
C GLY A 7 20.04 6.32 -4.51
N GLU A 8 20.19 5.06 -4.90
CA GLU A 8 19.12 4.29 -5.53
C GLU A 8 18.10 3.82 -4.48
N ASN A 9 16.82 3.97 -4.80
CA ASN A 9 15.72 3.59 -3.95
C ASN A 9 15.19 2.19 -4.31
N THR A 10 14.69 1.47 -3.30
CA THR A 10 14.03 0.17 -3.51
C THR A 10 12.75 0.31 -4.32
N VAL A 11 12.31 -0.80 -4.93
CA VAL A 11 11.05 -0.87 -5.69
C VAL A 11 9.86 -0.43 -4.83
N ASN A 12 9.81 -0.81 -3.56
CA ASN A 12 8.72 -0.41 -2.66
C ASN A 12 8.69 1.10 -2.42
N TYR A 13 9.84 1.76 -2.29
CA TYR A 13 9.88 3.22 -2.19
C TYR A 13 9.41 3.88 -3.51
N GLN A 14 9.88 3.36 -4.65
CA GLN A 14 9.47 3.91 -5.96
C GLN A 14 7.97 3.76 -6.19
N LEU A 15 7.39 2.59 -5.85
CA LEU A 15 5.94 2.36 -5.91
C LEU A 15 5.17 3.28 -4.96
N GLY A 16 5.66 3.49 -3.73
CA GLY A 16 5.06 4.43 -2.79
C GLY A 16 5.04 5.87 -3.33
N LYS A 17 6.15 6.31 -3.93
CA LYS A 17 6.25 7.61 -4.60
C LYS A 17 5.27 7.72 -5.78
N GLU A 18 5.20 6.70 -6.62
CA GLU A 18 4.26 6.67 -7.75
C GLU A 18 2.80 6.69 -7.28
N LEU A 19 2.47 5.99 -6.20
CA LEU A 19 1.14 6.02 -5.60
C LEU A 19 0.77 7.44 -5.16
N TYR A 20 1.64 8.11 -4.42
CA TYR A 20 1.46 9.48 -3.99
C TYR A 20 1.20 10.42 -5.19
N LEU A 21 2.07 10.36 -6.21
CA LEU A 21 1.93 11.17 -7.42
C LEU A 21 0.64 10.86 -8.19
N ASN A 22 0.25 9.58 -8.28
CA ASN A 22 -0.99 9.17 -8.94
C ASN A 22 -2.23 9.76 -8.25
N ILE A 23 -2.23 9.81 -6.92
CA ILE A 23 -3.31 10.44 -6.14
C ILE A 23 -3.39 11.94 -6.44
N LEU A 24 -2.24 12.64 -6.39
CA LEU A 24 -2.20 14.08 -6.67
C LEU A 24 -2.68 14.42 -8.08
N GLN A 25 -2.21 13.68 -9.07
CA GLN A 25 -2.56 13.90 -10.48
C GLN A 25 -4.05 13.68 -10.75
N ASN A 26 -4.67 12.71 -10.05
CA ASN A 26 -6.09 12.40 -10.23
C ASN A 26 -7.02 13.21 -9.31
N GLY A 27 -6.50 13.90 -8.29
CA GLY A 27 -7.29 14.56 -7.24
C GLY A 27 -8.13 13.59 -6.39
N ALA A 28 -7.90 12.30 -6.52
CA ALA A 28 -8.59 11.23 -5.78
C ALA A 28 -7.74 9.95 -5.76
N TYR A 29 -7.93 9.11 -4.73
CA TYR A 29 -7.44 7.75 -4.77
C TYR A 29 -8.44 6.83 -5.50
N ASP A 30 -8.01 6.23 -6.58
CA ASP A 30 -8.74 5.21 -7.34
C ASP A 30 -7.90 3.94 -7.45
N SER A 31 -8.37 2.86 -6.82
CA SER A 31 -7.66 1.59 -6.78
C SER A 31 -7.44 0.96 -8.16
N ASN A 32 -8.34 1.18 -9.12
CA ASN A 32 -8.18 0.63 -10.47
C ASN A 32 -7.12 1.41 -11.27
N LYS A 33 -7.12 2.74 -11.15
CA LYS A 33 -6.07 3.57 -11.74
C LYS A 33 -4.71 3.26 -11.13
N TRP A 34 -4.67 3.07 -9.80
CA TRP A 34 -3.45 2.64 -9.14
C TRP A 34 -2.97 1.28 -9.62
N LEU A 35 -3.85 0.26 -9.70
CA LEU A 35 -3.48 -1.06 -10.22
C LEU A 35 -2.93 -1.00 -11.64
N THR A 36 -3.53 -0.20 -12.50
CA THR A 36 -3.02 0.03 -13.86
C THR A 36 -1.58 0.56 -13.79
N ARG A 37 -1.35 1.60 -12.99
CA ARG A 37 -0.01 2.18 -12.83
C ARG A 37 0.99 1.21 -12.20
N TYR A 38 0.59 0.47 -11.18
CA TYR A 38 1.39 -0.56 -10.52
C TYR A 38 1.87 -1.62 -11.52
N ILE A 39 0.97 -2.10 -12.38
CA ILE A 39 1.28 -3.09 -13.42
C ILE A 39 2.24 -2.49 -14.46
N GLU A 40 1.98 -1.28 -14.93
CA GLU A 40 2.87 -0.57 -15.88
C GLU A 40 4.28 -0.45 -15.32
N CYS A 41 4.43 0.08 -14.10
CA CYS A 41 5.71 0.27 -13.44
C CYS A 41 6.54 -1.02 -13.36
N LEU A 42 5.92 -2.11 -12.90
CA LEU A 42 6.63 -3.38 -12.69
C LEU A 42 6.88 -4.18 -13.97
N LEU A 43 6.14 -3.92 -15.04
CA LEU A 43 6.39 -4.51 -16.37
C LEU A 43 7.33 -3.67 -17.22
N GLU A 44 7.55 -2.40 -16.89
CA GLU A 44 8.48 -1.53 -17.61
C GLU A 44 9.93 -1.93 -17.33
N LYS A 45 10.64 -2.33 -18.38
CA LYS A 45 12.03 -2.75 -18.26
C LYS A 45 12.92 -1.60 -17.79
N GLY A 46 13.58 -1.78 -16.66
CA GLY A 46 14.52 -0.82 -16.09
C GLY A 46 13.87 0.28 -15.24
N TRP A 47 12.56 0.18 -14.97
CA TRP A 47 11.89 1.11 -14.07
C TRP A 47 12.42 1.01 -12.63
N HIS A 48 12.83 -0.20 -12.19
CA HIS A 48 13.54 -0.42 -10.93
C HIS A 48 14.81 -1.23 -11.16
N GLN A 49 15.76 -1.16 -10.22
CA GLN A 49 17.04 -1.88 -10.25
C GLN A 49 17.08 -3.06 -9.27
N ASP A 50 16.01 -3.31 -8.53
CA ASP A 50 15.94 -4.41 -7.57
C ASP A 50 16.09 -5.76 -8.30
N THR A 51 17.02 -6.58 -7.81
CA THR A 51 17.25 -7.93 -8.35
C THR A 51 16.34 -8.97 -7.67
N TYR A 52 15.63 -8.58 -6.62
CA TYR A 52 14.67 -9.40 -5.92
C TYR A 52 13.35 -8.64 -5.76
N LEU A 53 12.28 -9.29 -6.19
CA LEU A 53 10.91 -8.87 -5.88
C LEU A 53 10.34 -9.82 -4.83
N GLU A 54 9.66 -9.27 -3.84
CA GLU A 54 8.97 -10.04 -2.81
C GLU A 54 7.94 -10.98 -3.42
N GLU A 55 7.61 -12.04 -2.70
CA GLU A 55 6.74 -13.11 -3.19
C GLU A 55 5.36 -12.60 -3.60
N TYR A 56 4.79 -11.66 -2.87
CA TYR A 56 3.48 -11.09 -3.20
C TYR A 56 3.45 -10.37 -4.55
N HIS A 57 4.53 -9.69 -4.95
CA HIS A 57 4.63 -9.13 -6.29
C HIS A 57 4.65 -10.23 -7.36
N ARG A 58 5.50 -11.24 -7.17
CA ARG A 58 5.62 -12.35 -8.11
C ARG A 58 4.31 -13.11 -8.26
N ALA A 59 3.67 -13.46 -7.14
CA ALA A 59 2.39 -14.17 -7.14
C ALA A 59 1.26 -13.33 -7.75
N PHE A 60 1.25 -12.00 -7.52
CA PHE A 60 0.33 -11.09 -8.20
C PHE A 60 0.47 -11.22 -9.73
N PHE A 61 1.70 -11.15 -10.25
CA PHE A 61 1.94 -11.24 -11.70
C PHE A 61 1.73 -12.64 -12.25
N ASP A 62 1.95 -13.71 -11.48
CA ASP A 62 1.58 -15.08 -11.85
C ASP A 62 0.06 -15.21 -12.04
N ASN A 63 -0.74 -14.59 -11.18
CA ASN A 63 -2.19 -14.55 -11.31
C ASN A 63 -2.63 -13.69 -12.50
N TYR A 64 -2.02 -12.52 -12.65
CA TYR A 64 -2.28 -11.62 -13.78
C TYR A 64 -1.99 -12.29 -15.14
N ALA A 65 -0.87 -12.99 -15.25
CA ALA A 65 -0.49 -13.74 -16.45
C ALA A 65 -1.47 -14.88 -16.79
N LYS A 66 -2.17 -15.42 -15.78
CA LYS A 66 -3.26 -16.41 -15.96
C LYS A 66 -4.60 -15.78 -16.36
N GLY A 67 -4.66 -14.47 -16.54
CA GLY A 67 -5.87 -13.74 -16.92
C GLY A 67 -6.80 -13.41 -15.74
N VAL A 68 -6.34 -13.52 -14.50
CA VAL A 68 -7.10 -13.06 -13.33
C VAL A 68 -7.24 -11.54 -13.38
N ALA A 69 -8.43 -11.04 -13.09
CA ALA A 69 -8.66 -9.59 -13.04
C ALA A 69 -7.69 -8.93 -12.03
N PRO A 70 -7.08 -7.77 -12.36
CA PRO A 70 -6.07 -7.14 -11.50
C PRO A 70 -6.50 -6.98 -10.04
N SER A 71 -7.74 -6.56 -9.79
CA SER A 71 -8.31 -6.45 -8.45
C SER A 71 -8.37 -7.77 -7.67
N ASN A 72 -8.18 -8.91 -8.33
CA ASN A 72 -8.23 -10.25 -7.77
C ASN A 72 -6.87 -10.96 -7.74
N CYS A 73 -5.80 -10.32 -8.20
CA CYS A 73 -4.46 -10.92 -8.26
C CYS A 73 -3.74 -11.03 -6.90
N GLY A 74 -4.16 -10.23 -5.90
CA GLY A 74 -3.58 -10.29 -4.55
C GLY A 74 -3.75 -11.66 -3.89
N ILE A 75 -2.82 -12.02 -3.03
CA ILE A 75 -2.74 -13.32 -2.36
C ILE A 75 -2.90 -13.21 -0.84
N ASP A 76 -3.12 -14.33 -0.18
CA ASP A 76 -3.08 -14.43 1.29
C ASP A 76 -1.62 -14.55 1.73
N ASP A 77 -0.96 -13.40 1.95
CA ASP A 77 0.43 -13.30 2.35
C ASP A 77 0.54 -12.54 3.67
N LEU A 78 1.32 -13.10 4.61
CA LEU A 78 1.63 -12.51 5.93
C LEU A 78 2.75 -11.48 5.88
N HIS A 79 3.40 -11.29 4.74
CA HIS A 79 4.55 -10.39 4.63
C HIS A 79 4.13 -8.94 4.84
N ILE A 80 4.86 -8.23 5.71
CA ILE A 80 4.56 -6.82 6.05
C ILE A 80 4.87 -5.83 4.93
N GLY A 81 5.36 -6.28 3.78
CA GLY A 81 5.56 -5.48 2.57
C GLY A 81 4.31 -4.72 2.13
N GLY A 82 3.11 -5.27 2.42
CA GLY A 82 1.84 -4.58 2.19
C GLY A 82 1.67 -3.26 2.95
N LEU A 83 2.48 -3.02 3.99
CA LEU A 83 2.46 -1.77 4.77
C LEU A 83 3.35 -0.68 4.17
N SER A 84 4.27 -1.02 3.26
CA SER A 84 5.28 -0.10 2.74
C SER A 84 4.70 1.13 2.05
N HIS A 85 3.53 1.00 1.45
CA HIS A 85 2.86 2.09 0.73
C HIS A 85 1.89 2.91 1.60
N VAL A 86 1.53 2.44 2.80
CA VAL A 86 0.55 3.11 3.68
C VAL A 86 0.92 4.56 3.98
N PRO A 87 2.17 4.91 4.34
CA PRO A 87 2.51 6.31 4.59
C PRO A 87 2.33 7.20 3.36
N CYS A 88 2.70 6.71 2.17
CA CYS A 88 2.56 7.47 0.92
C CYS A 88 1.09 7.63 0.50
N LEU A 89 0.27 6.60 0.73
CA LEU A 89 -1.18 6.68 0.53
C LEU A 89 -1.80 7.74 1.44
N LEU A 90 -1.50 7.71 2.74
CA LEU A 90 -2.02 8.67 3.71
C LEU A 90 -1.58 10.10 3.39
N ALA A 91 -0.31 10.30 3.05
CA ALA A 91 0.19 11.60 2.63
C ALA A 91 -0.58 12.14 1.41
N GLY A 92 -0.79 11.30 0.39
CA GLY A 92 -1.57 11.67 -0.78
C GLY A 92 -3.03 11.99 -0.47
N LEU A 93 -3.67 11.20 0.42
CA LEU A 93 -5.05 11.43 0.86
C LEU A 93 -5.18 12.77 1.60
N ILE A 94 -4.25 13.09 2.49
CA ILE A 94 -4.23 14.36 3.23
C ILE A 94 -4.10 15.54 2.27
N GLU A 95 -3.19 15.48 1.30
CA GLU A 95 -2.98 16.54 0.31
C GLU A 95 -4.23 16.85 -0.54
N ILE A 96 -5.05 15.84 -0.80
CA ILE A 96 -6.32 16.02 -1.53
C ILE A 96 -7.52 16.30 -0.61
N GLY A 97 -7.30 16.57 0.69
CA GLY A 97 -8.32 16.95 1.66
C GLY A 97 -9.06 15.80 2.35
N VAL A 98 -8.62 14.55 2.18
CA VAL A 98 -9.16 13.39 2.92
C VAL A 98 -8.47 13.28 4.27
N THR A 99 -9.00 13.98 5.27
CA THR A 99 -8.41 14.11 6.61
C THR A 99 -9.11 13.28 7.70
N GLY A 100 -10.28 12.70 7.40
CA GLY A 100 -11.02 11.90 8.38
C GLY A 100 -10.44 10.50 8.56
N LEU A 101 -10.24 10.06 9.82
CA LEU A 101 -9.66 8.76 10.15
C LEU A 101 -10.42 7.58 9.54
N ASP A 102 -11.76 7.57 9.62
CA ASP A 102 -12.57 6.46 9.11
C ASP A 102 -12.43 6.31 7.58
N GLU A 103 -12.37 7.43 6.86
CA GLU A 103 -12.15 7.40 5.40
C GLU A 103 -10.72 6.95 5.07
N GLN A 104 -9.71 7.42 5.80
CA GLN A 104 -8.32 6.97 5.61
C GLN A 104 -8.19 5.47 5.88
N LEU A 105 -8.81 4.94 6.95
CA LEU A 105 -8.82 3.51 7.24
C LEU A 105 -9.49 2.70 6.11
N PHE A 106 -10.61 3.18 5.59
CA PHE A 106 -11.31 2.54 4.47
C PHE A 106 -10.42 2.47 3.22
N GLN A 107 -9.76 3.58 2.86
CA GLN A 107 -8.88 3.62 1.68
C GLN A 107 -7.63 2.76 1.87
N VAL A 108 -7.04 2.72 3.07
CA VAL A 108 -5.90 1.86 3.40
C VAL A 108 -6.29 0.38 3.31
N GLU A 109 -7.44 -0.01 3.88
CA GLU A 109 -7.94 -1.38 3.75
C GLU A 109 -8.09 -1.79 2.30
N LYS A 110 -8.74 -0.96 1.50
CA LYS A 110 -8.96 -1.19 0.08
C LYS A 110 -7.63 -1.33 -0.68
N HIS A 111 -6.64 -0.49 -0.36
CA HIS A 111 -5.32 -0.51 -0.99
C HIS A 111 -4.53 -1.79 -0.65
N VAL A 112 -4.41 -2.11 0.63
CA VAL A 112 -3.64 -3.27 1.09
C VAL A 112 -4.20 -4.57 0.50
N ARG A 113 -5.52 -4.69 0.39
CA ARG A 113 -6.19 -5.86 -0.20
C ARG A 113 -5.89 -6.09 -1.67
N LEU A 114 -5.36 -5.12 -2.39
CA LEU A 114 -4.97 -5.28 -3.80
C LEU A 114 -3.85 -6.31 -3.97
N THR A 115 -2.97 -6.40 -2.97
CA THR A 115 -1.81 -7.30 -2.98
C THR A 115 -1.82 -8.31 -1.83
N HIS A 116 -2.30 -7.92 -0.64
CA HIS A 116 -2.32 -8.73 0.58
C HIS A 116 -3.74 -8.92 1.09
N ARG A 117 -4.27 -10.14 0.98
CA ARG A 117 -5.63 -10.48 1.46
C ARG A 117 -5.65 -11.07 2.86
N ASN A 118 -4.48 -11.11 3.51
CA ASN A 118 -4.35 -11.60 4.87
C ASN A 118 -4.92 -10.61 5.88
N ARG A 119 -5.76 -11.13 6.81
CA ARG A 119 -6.41 -10.29 7.83
C ARG A 119 -5.40 -9.62 8.77
N TYR A 120 -4.31 -10.30 9.14
CA TYR A 120 -3.32 -9.75 10.07
C TYR A 120 -2.54 -8.59 9.45
N VAL A 121 -2.23 -8.65 8.16
CA VAL A 121 -1.61 -7.54 7.43
C VAL A 121 -2.58 -6.36 7.37
N GLY A 122 -3.87 -6.61 7.16
CA GLY A 122 -4.90 -5.59 7.21
C GLY A 122 -5.05 -4.93 8.58
N GLU A 123 -5.08 -5.73 9.66
CA GLU A 123 -5.11 -5.23 11.03
C GLU A 123 -3.87 -4.39 11.36
N ALA A 124 -2.68 -4.84 10.93
CA ALA A 124 -1.44 -4.07 11.09
C ALA A 124 -1.45 -2.75 10.31
N ALA A 125 -2.01 -2.74 9.08
CA ALA A 125 -2.18 -1.53 8.29
C ALA A 125 -3.13 -0.53 8.96
N ALA A 126 -4.24 -1.03 9.53
CA ALA A 126 -5.17 -0.20 10.29
C ALA A 126 -4.52 0.38 11.56
N ALA A 127 -3.73 -0.41 12.29
CA ALA A 127 -2.97 0.07 13.45
C ALA A 127 -1.95 1.14 13.05
N MET A 128 -1.18 0.91 11.98
CA MET A 128 -0.23 1.89 11.44
C MET A 128 -0.93 3.20 11.03
N THR A 129 -2.08 3.11 10.38
CA THR A 129 -2.89 4.28 9.99
C THR A 129 -3.29 5.11 11.22
N ARG A 130 -3.77 4.45 12.29
CA ARG A 130 -4.15 5.14 13.55
C ARG A 130 -2.97 5.83 14.21
N ILE A 131 -1.81 5.16 14.24
CA ILE A 131 -0.57 5.74 14.79
C ILE A 131 -0.18 6.99 14.00
N LEU A 132 -0.12 6.89 12.67
CA LEU A 132 0.29 8.02 11.82
C LEU A 132 -0.71 9.18 11.90
N TYR A 133 -2.02 8.88 11.95
CA TYR A 133 -3.07 9.86 12.13
C TYR A 133 -2.89 10.63 13.45
N SER A 134 -2.71 9.90 14.57
CA SER A 134 -2.55 10.50 15.89
C SER A 134 -1.27 11.32 16.02
N LEU A 135 -0.17 10.88 15.38
CA LEU A 135 1.06 11.64 15.32
C LEU A 135 0.89 12.96 14.56
N GLY A 136 0.10 12.95 13.48
CA GLY A 136 -0.26 14.16 12.73
C GLY A 136 -1.03 15.17 13.57
N ASP A 137 -1.85 14.71 14.52
CA ASP A 137 -2.58 15.54 15.47
C ASP A 137 -1.76 15.91 16.73
N GLY A 138 -0.48 15.52 16.81
CA GLY A 138 0.41 15.81 17.94
C GLY A 138 0.13 14.97 19.20
N ILE A 139 -0.56 13.83 19.05
CA ILE A 139 -0.88 12.92 20.16
C ILE A 139 0.30 11.99 20.45
N ASP A 140 0.54 11.65 21.72
CA ASP A 140 1.59 10.71 22.15
C ASP A 140 1.38 9.33 21.51
N LEU A 141 2.48 8.72 21.04
CA LEU A 141 2.54 7.42 20.36
C LEU A 141 1.86 6.26 21.13
N LEU A 142 1.83 6.32 22.47
CA LEU A 142 1.27 5.25 23.29
C LEU A 142 -0.27 5.23 23.29
N GLN A 143 -0.94 6.37 23.12
CA GLN A 143 -2.41 6.44 23.14
C GLN A 143 -3.11 5.71 21.98
N PRO A 144 -2.63 5.78 20.72
CA PRO A 144 -3.25 5.08 19.59
C PRO A 144 -3.23 3.57 19.69
N LEU A 145 -2.27 2.99 20.44
CA LEU A 145 -2.12 1.55 20.62
C LEU A 145 -3.11 0.98 21.64
N GLU A 146 -3.64 1.82 22.54
CA GLU A 146 -4.61 1.43 23.55
C GLU A 146 -6.07 1.48 23.04
N SER A 147 -6.32 2.09 21.88
CA SER A 147 -7.65 2.20 21.31
C SER A 147 -8.10 0.87 20.69
N PRO A 148 -9.32 0.37 20.98
CA PRO A 148 -9.80 -0.87 20.39
C PRO A 148 -9.91 -0.74 18.86
N THR A 149 -9.20 -1.61 18.16
CA THR A 149 -9.30 -1.70 16.69
C THR A 149 -10.65 -2.29 16.31
N LYS A 150 -11.39 -1.63 15.41
CA LYS A 150 -12.53 -2.31 14.76
C LYS A 150 -11.96 -3.52 13.98
N PRO A 151 -12.61 -4.69 14.07
CA PRO A 151 -12.13 -5.86 13.35
C PRO A 151 -12.12 -5.60 11.84
N TRP A 152 -11.07 -6.07 11.19
CA TRP A 152 -10.97 -6.12 9.74
C TRP A 152 -12.18 -6.87 9.16
N ALA A 153 -12.88 -6.27 8.21
CA ALA A 153 -14.05 -6.89 7.61
C ALA A 153 -13.65 -8.20 6.92
N SER A 154 -14.14 -9.33 7.44
CA SER A 154 -13.98 -10.62 6.77
C SER A 154 -14.66 -10.55 5.40
N ALA A 155 -13.89 -10.80 4.33
CA ALA A 155 -14.45 -10.99 3.01
C ALA A 155 -15.35 -12.23 3.04
N GLY A 156 -16.65 -12.03 2.83
CA GLY A 156 -17.55 -13.09 2.46
C GLY A 156 -17.27 -13.58 1.05
#